data_71f9b970f49c7a948f187bee312ce08e
#
_entry.id   71f9b970f49c7a948f187bee312ce08e
#
_cell.length_a   1.000
_cell.length_b   1.000
_cell.length_c   1.000
_cell.angle_alpha   90.00
_cell.angle_beta   90.00
_cell.angle_gamma   90.00
#
_symmetry.space_group_name_H-M   'P 1'
#
loop_
_entity.id
_entity.type
_entity.pdbx_description
1 polymer ?
#
loop_
_entity_poly.entity_id
_entity_poly.type
_entity_poly.pdbx_seq_one_letter_code
_entity_poly.pdbx_strand_id
1 'polypeptide(L)'
;MLNFYAFPLESVCCIIILLISIWTILEWLLSGRGGKVYLSWRYINIVLYVFSLFLILKMTILGRTVGNREIELLPFYTINTISDNSEAVRMIVMNIILFFPLGLTMPIALGKVKNTRRKWLLCIIVGLGISLSVEIIQYYFCIGRAETDDVICNTFGTLLGVMPNMLANYLGKQRKC
;
A
#
# COMPACT_ATOMS: atom_id res chain seq x y z
N MET A 1 13.32 17.94 8.46
CA MET A 1 11.89 17.63 8.25
C MET A 1 11.51 18.17 6.87
N LEU A 2 11.24 17.32 5.90
CA LEU A 2 10.70 17.73 4.61
C LEU A 2 9.32 18.35 4.87
N ASN A 3 9.15 19.62 4.53
CA ASN A 3 7.87 20.32 4.63
C ASN A 3 6.90 19.72 3.61
N PHE A 4 6.18 18.68 3.99
CA PHE A 4 5.12 18.08 3.17
C PHE A 4 3.93 19.05 2.93
N TYR A 5 3.88 20.18 3.63
CA TYR A 5 2.91 21.26 3.39
C TYR A 5 3.03 21.96 2.03
N ALA A 6 4.10 21.69 1.27
CA ALA A 6 4.35 22.35 -0.01
C ALA A 6 3.92 21.53 -1.24
N PHE A 7 3.51 20.26 -1.09
CA PHE A 7 3.06 19.47 -2.23
C PHE A 7 1.54 19.53 -2.38
N PRO A 8 1.00 20.14 -3.44
CA PRO A 8 -0.42 20.12 -3.70
C PRO A 8 -0.88 18.67 -3.91
N LEU A 9 -2.05 18.32 -3.37
CA LEU A 9 -2.64 16.97 -3.47
C LEU A 9 -2.68 16.46 -4.93
N GLU A 10 -2.92 17.35 -5.87
CA GLU A 10 -2.90 17.09 -7.31
C GLU A 10 -1.55 16.51 -7.78
N SER A 11 -0.44 17.08 -7.32
CA SER A 11 0.91 16.60 -7.67
C SER A 11 1.17 15.20 -7.11
N VAL A 12 0.70 14.90 -5.90
CA VAL A 12 0.82 13.55 -5.30
C VAL A 12 0.01 12.54 -6.10
N CYS A 13 -1.22 12.87 -6.48
CA CYS A 13 -2.05 12.01 -7.33
C CYS A 13 -1.42 11.76 -8.69
N CYS A 14 -0.88 12.80 -9.35
CA CYS A 14 -0.17 12.65 -10.62
C CYS A 14 1.04 11.72 -10.50
N ILE A 15 1.85 11.85 -9.44
CA ILE A 15 3.01 11.00 -9.19
C ILE A 15 2.57 9.54 -9.00
N ILE A 16 1.53 9.28 -8.22
CA ILE A 16 1.01 7.92 -8.01
C ILE A 16 0.53 7.31 -9.32
N ILE A 17 -0.24 8.04 -10.13
CA ILE A 17 -0.72 7.56 -11.43
C ILE A 17 0.46 7.25 -12.37
N LEU A 18 1.47 8.10 -12.39
CA LEU A 18 2.67 7.90 -13.20
C LEU A 18 3.46 6.66 -12.74
N LEU A 19 3.63 6.47 -11.45
CA LEU A 19 4.28 5.27 -10.88
C LEU A 19 3.48 3.99 -11.21
N ILE A 20 2.16 4.01 -11.09
CA ILE A 20 1.28 2.90 -11.47
C ILE A 20 1.49 2.57 -12.96
N SER A 21 1.51 3.59 -13.82
CA SER A 21 1.65 3.41 -15.27
C SER A 21 3.01 2.81 -15.63
N ILE A 22 4.10 3.38 -15.11
CA ILE A 22 5.46 2.87 -15.34
C ILE A 22 5.58 1.43 -14.84
N TRP A 23 5.11 1.15 -13.63
CA TRP A 23 5.19 -0.19 -13.04
C TRP A 23 4.37 -1.22 -13.82
N THR A 24 3.20 -0.84 -14.31
CA THR A 24 2.35 -1.69 -15.16
C THR A 24 3.08 -2.07 -16.45
N ILE A 25 3.73 -1.09 -17.10
CA ILE A 25 4.50 -1.32 -18.33
C ILE A 25 5.70 -2.24 -18.05
N LEU A 26 6.46 -1.96 -17.00
CA LEU A 26 7.61 -2.79 -16.60
C LEU A 26 7.17 -4.23 -16.32
N GLU A 27 6.12 -4.41 -15.56
CA GLU A 27 5.61 -5.75 -15.24
C GLU A 27 5.13 -6.48 -16.49
N TRP A 28 4.39 -5.80 -17.38
CA TRP A 28 3.93 -6.38 -18.64
C TRP A 28 5.10 -6.82 -19.54
N LEU A 29 6.16 -5.99 -19.64
CA LEU A 29 7.36 -6.31 -20.41
C LEU A 29 8.17 -7.47 -19.81
N LEU A 30 8.33 -7.49 -18.49
CA LEU A 30 9.21 -8.44 -17.80
C LEU A 30 8.52 -9.77 -17.50
N SER A 31 7.23 -9.76 -17.19
CA SER A 31 6.47 -11.01 -16.94
C SER A 31 6.28 -11.88 -18.19
N GLY A 32 6.29 -11.24 -19.36
CA GLY A 32 6.25 -11.94 -20.66
C GLY A 32 7.59 -12.60 -21.05
N ARG A 33 8.69 -12.22 -20.42
CA ARG A 33 10.01 -12.80 -20.62
C ARG A 33 10.18 -13.96 -19.65
N GLY A 34 10.39 -15.18 -20.18
CA GLY A 34 10.60 -16.38 -19.35
C GLY A 34 12.01 -16.45 -18.74
N GLY A 35 12.22 -17.41 -17.82
CA GLY A 35 13.54 -17.78 -17.32
C GLY A 35 14.18 -16.81 -16.35
N LYS A 36 15.48 -16.53 -16.54
CA LYS A 36 16.33 -15.75 -15.60
C LYS A 36 15.82 -14.33 -15.35
N VAL A 37 15.29 -13.66 -16.37
CA VAL A 37 14.81 -12.25 -16.27
C VAL A 37 13.61 -12.15 -15.31
N TYR A 38 12.63 -13.08 -15.45
CA TYR A 38 11.50 -13.11 -14.54
C TYR A 38 11.93 -13.42 -13.09
N LEU A 39 12.90 -14.33 -12.93
CA LEU A 39 13.42 -14.69 -11.61
C LEU A 39 14.10 -13.50 -10.92
N SER A 40 14.96 -12.77 -11.64
CA SER A 40 15.61 -11.54 -11.12
C SER A 40 14.58 -10.50 -10.75
N TRP A 41 13.55 -10.28 -11.59
CA TRP A 41 12.45 -9.35 -11.30
C TRP A 41 11.69 -9.73 -10.01
N ARG A 42 11.44 -11.02 -9.83
CA ARG A 42 10.80 -11.53 -8.62
C ARG A 42 11.66 -11.29 -7.36
N TYR A 43 12.96 -11.52 -7.42
CA TYR A 43 13.87 -11.25 -6.29
C TYR A 43 13.89 -9.77 -5.90
N ILE A 44 13.95 -8.86 -6.88
CA ILE A 44 13.85 -7.41 -6.62
C ILE A 44 12.53 -7.11 -5.87
N ASN A 45 11.42 -7.67 -6.31
CA ASN A 45 10.13 -7.44 -5.66
C ASN A 45 10.04 -8.06 -4.26
N ILE A 46 10.72 -9.17 -3.98
CA ILE A 46 10.81 -9.72 -2.62
C ILE A 46 11.57 -8.74 -1.70
N VAL A 47 12.68 -8.20 -2.15
CA VAL A 47 13.46 -7.22 -1.37
C VAL A 47 12.63 -5.96 -1.12
N LEU A 48 11.97 -5.43 -2.13
CA LEU A 48 11.09 -4.25 -2.01
C LEU A 48 9.88 -4.51 -1.10
N TYR A 49 9.33 -5.73 -1.12
CA TYR A 49 8.25 -6.16 -0.23
C TYR A 49 8.71 -6.16 1.23
N VAL A 50 9.87 -6.75 1.53
CA VAL A 50 10.44 -6.74 2.88
C VAL A 50 10.76 -5.31 3.33
N PHE A 51 11.30 -4.48 2.43
CA PHE A 51 11.56 -3.08 2.71
C PHE A 51 10.28 -2.28 2.99
N SER A 52 9.18 -2.54 2.26
CA SER A 52 7.90 -1.89 2.54
C SER A 52 7.32 -2.29 3.90
N LEU A 53 7.45 -3.55 4.31
CA LEU A 53 7.08 -3.99 5.66
C LEU A 53 7.92 -3.27 6.74
N PHE A 54 9.23 -3.14 6.51
CA PHE A 54 10.10 -2.39 7.42
C PHE A 54 9.68 -0.92 7.53
N LEU A 55 9.34 -0.26 6.41
CA LEU A 55 8.86 1.12 6.43
C LEU A 55 7.54 1.25 7.19
N ILE A 56 6.58 0.33 6.99
CA ILE A 56 5.33 0.31 7.74
C ILE A 56 5.63 0.25 9.24
N LEU A 57 6.41 -0.75 9.69
CA LEU A 57 6.75 -0.89 11.11
C LEU A 57 7.48 0.33 11.67
N LYS A 58 8.42 0.90 10.91
CA LYS A 58 9.18 2.08 11.32
C LYS A 58 8.28 3.31 11.51
N MET A 59 7.38 3.55 10.56
CA MET A 59 6.54 4.76 10.56
C MET A 59 5.35 4.66 11.51
N THR A 60 4.84 3.45 11.75
CA THR A 60 3.64 3.25 12.56
C THR A 60 3.93 2.85 14.01
N ILE A 61 5.07 2.22 14.28
CA ILE A 61 5.39 1.65 15.60
C ILE A 61 6.67 2.24 16.17
N LEU A 62 7.81 2.11 15.47
CA LEU A 62 9.13 2.40 16.02
C LEU A 62 9.44 3.88 16.22
N GLY A 63 8.73 4.78 15.54
CA GLY A 63 8.92 6.23 15.58
C GLY A 63 7.98 6.97 16.54
N ARG A 64 7.15 6.26 17.30
CA ARG A 64 6.10 6.86 18.13
C ARG A 64 6.44 6.86 19.62
N THR A 65 6.01 7.90 20.33
CA THR A 65 6.13 8.03 21.78
C THR A 65 4.90 7.43 22.46
N VAL A 66 5.11 6.85 23.66
CA VAL A 66 4.02 6.34 24.50
C VAL A 66 3.15 7.52 24.97
N GLY A 67 1.86 7.42 24.77
CA GLY A 67 0.86 8.41 25.14
C GLY A 67 -0.33 7.80 25.87
N ASN A 68 -1.49 8.39 25.71
CA ASN A 68 -2.74 7.84 26.25
C ASN A 68 -3.32 6.78 25.31
N ARG A 69 -4.09 5.85 25.88
CA ARG A 69 -4.83 4.87 25.12
C ARG A 69 -6.08 5.52 24.53
N GLU A 70 -6.10 5.64 23.21
CA GLU A 70 -7.22 6.25 22.47
C GLU A 70 -7.67 5.30 21.37
N ILE A 71 -8.98 5.30 21.10
CA ILE A 71 -9.58 4.51 20.03
C ILE A 71 -10.70 5.30 19.36
N GLU A 72 -10.71 5.30 18.02
CA GLU A 72 -11.76 5.92 17.20
C GLU A 72 -12.34 4.87 16.25
N LEU A 73 -13.54 4.38 16.59
CA LEU A 73 -14.19 3.32 15.82
C LEU A 73 -15.19 3.83 14.78
N LEU A 74 -15.50 5.15 14.79
CA LEU A 74 -16.42 5.71 13.81
C LEU A 74 -15.76 5.75 12.44
N PRO A 75 -16.23 4.97 11.44
CA PRO A 75 -15.67 5.03 10.10
C PRO A 75 -15.97 6.38 9.46
N PHE A 76 -15.03 6.86 8.65
CA PHE A 76 -15.10 8.15 7.96
C PHE A 76 -15.10 9.39 8.87
N TYR A 77 -14.71 9.23 10.15
CA TYR A 77 -14.58 10.37 11.07
C TYR A 77 -13.56 11.37 10.56
N THR A 78 -12.38 10.92 10.17
CA THR A 78 -11.31 11.75 9.62
C THR A 78 -11.71 12.40 8.29
N ILE A 79 -12.45 11.67 7.44
CA ILE A 79 -12.96 12.19 6.15
C ILE A 79 -13.98 13.32 6.38
N ASN A 80 -14.85 13.17 7.36
CA ASN A 80 -15.87 14.21 7.68
C ASN A 80 -15.26 15.50 8.25
N THR A 81 -14.05 15.44 8.80
CA THR A 81 -13.33 16.59 9.35
C THR A 81 -12.40 17.28 8.33
N ILE A 82 -12.35 16.81 7.08
CA ILE A 82 -11.48 17.36 6.00
C ILE A 82 -11.76 18.86 5.76
N SER A 83 -13.03 19.29 5.79
CA SER A 83 -13.41 20.68 5.54
C SER A 83 -12.77 21.67 6.54
N ASP A 84 -12.52 21.20 7.75
CA ASP A 84 -12.08 22.04 8.86
C ASP A 84 -10.60 21.80 9.23
N ASN A 85 -9.99 20.72 8.68
CA ASN A 85 -8.65 20.32 9.08
C ASN A 85 -7.81 19.77 7.92
N SER A 86 -6.86 20.56 7.43
CA SER A 86 -5.91 20.14 6.39
C SER A 86 -5.01 18.95 6.80
N GLU A 87 -4.83 18.71 8.11
CA GLU A 87 -4.08 17.56 8.63
C GLU A 87 -4.79 16.23 8.36
N ALA A 88 -6.14 16.21 8.34
CA ALA A 88 -6.92 15.03 8.03
C ALA A 88 -6.60 14.50 6.62
N VAL A 89 -6.52 15.39 5.63
CA VAL A 89 -6.12 15.01 4.26
C VAL A 89 -4.73 14.39 4.25
N ARG A 90 -3.79 15.00 4.98
CA ARG A 90 -2.41 14.49 5.06
C ARG A 90 -2.36 13.08 5.65
N MET A 91 -3.09 12.82 6.74
CA MET A 91 -3.15 11.48 7.37
C MET A 91 -3.68 10.44 6.41
N ILE A 92 -4.80 10.71 5.73
CA ILE A 92 -5.39 9.82 4.73
C ILE A 92 -4.38 9.49 3.62
N VAL A 93 -3.77 10.50 3.02
CA VAL A 93 -2.82 10.35 1.92
C VAL A 93 -1.57 9.57 2.37
N MET A 94 -1.05 9.86 3.56
CA MET A 94 0.14 9.17 4.08
C MET A 94 -0.12 7.69 4.35
N ASN A 95 -1.28 7.30 4.85
CA ASN A 95 -1.66 5.92 5.08
C ASN A 95 -1.79 5.16 3.74
N ILE A 96 -2.43 5.77 2.75
CA ILE A 96 -2.53 5.20 1.40
C ILE A 96 -1.12 5.00 0.80
N ILE A 97 -0.26 6.02 0.84
CA ILE A 97 1.10 5.96 0.29
C ILE A 97 1.97 4.92 1.02
N LEU A 98 1.82 4.78 2.33
CA LEU A 98 2.60 3.85 3.13
C LEU A 98 2.32 2.38 2.75
N PHE A 99 1.06 2.03 2.46
CA PHE A 99 0.66 0.67 2.10
C PHE A 99 0.67 0.38 0.60
N PHE A 100 0.77 1.40 -0.25
CA PHE A 100 0.84 1.26 -1.70
C PHE A 100 2.02 0.38 -2.18
N PRO A 101 3.28 0.56 -1.70
CA PRO A 101 4.40 -0.29 -2.11
C PRO A 101 4.23 -1.76 -1.71
N LEU A 102 3.57 -2.03 -0.59
CA LEU A 102 3.22 -3.39 -0.15
C LEU A 102 2.36 -4.09 -1.20
N GLY A 103 1.26 -3.43 -1.61
CA GLY A 103 0.35 -3.95 -2.64
C GLY A 103 1.03 -4.11 -4.00
N LEU A 104 1.94 -3.21 -4.35
CA LEU A 104 2.65 -3.19 -5.63
C LEU A 104 3.59 -4.38 -5.80
N THR A 105 4.33 -4.72 -4.75
CA THR A 105 5.42 -5.71 -4.80
C THR A 105 4.97 -7.13 -4.45
N MET A 106 4.00 -7.27 -3.57
CA MET A 106 3.53 -8.56 -3.05
C MET A 106 3.03 -9.54 -4.12
N PRO A 107 2.21 -9.15 -5.14
CA PRO A 107 1.74 -10.08 -6.16
C PRO A 107 2.88 -10.72 -6.97
N ILE A 108 3.97 -9.97 -7.17
CA ILE A 108 5.15 -10.45 -7.90
C ILE A 108 6.02 -11.31 -6.99
N ALA A 109 6.22 -10.89 -5.73
CA ALA A 109 6.97 -11.63 -4.72
C ALA A 109 6.39 -13.04 -4.49
N LEU A 110 5.06 -13.18 -4.42
CA LEU A 110 4.36 -14.47 -4.34
C LEU A 110 4.57 -15.37 -5.57
N GLY A 111 4.97 -14.77 -6.71
CA GLY A 111 5.25 -15.50 -7.94
C GLY A 111 4.01 -16.01 -8.67
N LYS A 112 4.18 -17.10 -9.46
CA LYS A 112 3.09 -17.68 -10.26
C LYS A 112 2.17 -18.50 -9.38
N VAL A 113 0.91 -18.07 -9.26
CA VAL A 113 -0.16 -18.79 -8.58
C VAL A 113 -1.20 -19.22 -9.61
N LYS A 114 -1.70 -20.45 -9.51
CA LYS A 114 -2.66 -21.04 -10.45
C LYS A 114 -3.90 -20.18 -10.68
N ASN A 115 -4.41 -19.54 -9.64
CA ASN A 115 -5.56 -18.65 -9.73
C ASN A 115 -5.13 -17.20 -9.40
N THR A 116 -5.00 -16.40 -10.44
CA THR A 116 -4.55 -15.00 -10.35
C THR A 116 -5.52 -14.12 -9.54
N ARG A 117 -6.85 -14.33 -9.63
CA ARG A 117 -7.84 -13.57 -8.85
C ARG A 117 -7.69 -13.86 -7.35
N ARG A 118 -7.51 -15.15 -6.98
CA ARG A 118 -7.26 -15.51 -5.58
C ARG A 118 -5.96 -14.90 -5.04
N LYS A 119 -4.95 -14.80 -5.89
CA LYS A 119 -3.68 -14.14 -5.54
C LYS A 119 -3.90 -12.67 -5.16
N TRP A 120 -4.62 -11.92 -5.98
CA TRP A 120 -4.90 -10.50 -5.68
C TRP A 120 -5.73 -10.32 -4.42
N LEU A 121 -6.77 -11.14 -4.26
CA LEU A 121 -7.58 -11.13 -3.04
C LEU A 121 -6.72 -11.43 -1.80
N LEU A 122 -5.84 -12.42 -1.88
CA LEU A 122 -4.90 -12.75 -0.80
C LEU A 122 -4.01 -11.54 -0.45
N CYS A 123 -3.48 -10.82 -1.44
CA CYS A 123 -2.67 -9.63 -1.20
C CYS A 123 -3.46 -8.56 -0.43
N ILE A 124 -4.71 -8.31 -0.81
CA ILE A 124 -5.57 -7.33 -0.13
C ILE A 124 -5.89 -7.78 1.30
N ILE A 125 -6.22 -9.06 1.50
CA ILE A 125 -6.50 -9.63 2.84
C ILE A 125 -5.25 -9.54 3.74
N VAL A 126 -4.07 -9.81 3.21
CA VAL A 126 -2.82 -9.68 3.98
C VAL A 126 -2.55 -8.21 4.32
N GLY A 127 -2.77 -7.27 3.39
CA GLY A 127 -2.66 -5.84 3.66
C GLY A 127 -3.61 -5.38 4.78
N LEU A 128 -4.87 -5.81 4.72
CA LEU A 128 -5.86 -5.59 5.78
C LEU A 128 -5.39 -6.17 7.12
N GLY A 129 -4.90 -7.41 7.11
CA GLY A 129 -4.41 -8.08 8.32
C GLY A 129 -3.21 -7.36 8.95
N ILE A 130 -2.26 -6.89 8.14
CA ILE A 130 -1.13 -6.08 8.62
C ILE A 130 -1.63 -4.77 9.22
N SER A 131 -2.56 -4.07 8.55
CA SER A 131 -3.13 -2.82 9.05
C SER A 131 -3.83 -3.02 10.39
N LEU A 132 -4.71 -4.01 10.51
CA LEU A 132 -5.36 -4.34 11.78
C LEU A 132 -4.34 -4.67 12.89
N SER A 133 -3.27 -5.39 12.54
CA SER A 133 -2.22 -5.71 13.52
C SER A 133 -1.50 -4.45 14.01
N VAL A 134 -1.27 -3.48 13.13
CA VAL A 134 -0.69 -2.18 13.48
C VAL A 134 -1.60 -1.45 14.48
N GLU A 135 -2.90 -1.32 14.19
CA GLU A 135 -3.86 -0.64 15.06
C GLU A 135 -3.96 -1.32 16.44
N ILE A 136 -3.99 -2.65 16.48
CA ILE A 136 -3.99 -3.43 17.72
C ILE A 136 -2.72 -3.16 18.54
N ILE A 137 -1.54 -3.13 17.90
CA ILE A 137 -0.26 -2.86 18.57
C ILE A 137 -0.26 -1.42 19.10
N GLN A 138 -0.69 -0.44 18.31
CA GLN A 138 -0.75 0.96 18.73
C GLN A 138 -1.65 1.15 19.96
N TYR A 139 -2.84 0.53 19.94
CA TYR A 139 -3.76 0.55 21.05
C TYR A 139 -3.16 -0.10 22.32
N TYR A 140 -2.57 -1.30 22.17
CA TYR A 140 -2.08 -2.07 23.30
C TYR A 140 -0.89 -1.39 23.99
N PHE A 141 0.03 -0.84 23.20
CA PHE A 141 1.24 -0.17 23.71
C PHE A 141 1.07 1.33 23.94
N CYS A 142 -0.12 1.88 23.73
CA CYS A 142 -0.41 3.33 23.89
C CYS A 142 0.53 4.22 23.05
N ILE A 143 0.89 3.79 21.84
CA ILE A 143 1.83 4.50 20.94
C ILE A 143 1.11 5.22 19.77
N GLY A 144 -0.16 5.45 19.92
CA GLY A 144 -1.01 6.14 18.95
C GLY A 144 -2.49 5.93 19.24
N ARG A 145 -3.33 6.59 18.46
CA ARG A 145 -4.77 6.38 18.45
C ARG A 145 -5.09 5.30 17.43
N ALA A 146 -5.81 4.24 17.85
CA ALA A 146 -6.28 3.21 16.93
C ALA A 146 -7.51 3.72 16.18
N GLU A 147 -7.42 3.81 14.84
CA GLU A 147 -8.44 4.43 14.01
C GLU A 147 -8.96 3.46 12.92
N THR A 148 -10.29 3.37 12.80
CA THR A 148 -10.91 2.60 11.71
C THR A 148 -10.55 3.19 10.34
N ASP A 149 -10.43 4.50 10.23
CA ASP A 149 -10.08 5.19 8.98
C ASP A 149 -8.67 4.83 8.50
N ASP A 150 -7.72 4.62 9.41
CA ASP A 150 -6.38 4.16 9.08
C ASP A 150 -6.43 2.76 8.45
N VAL A 151 -7.24 1.85 8.99
CA VAL A 151 -7.44 0.51 8.41
C VAL A 151 -8.01 0.59 7.00
N ILE A 152 -8.99 1.48 6.78
CA ILE A 152 -9.62 1.68 5.48
C ILE A 152 -8.59 2.24 4.48
N CYS A 153 -7.88 3.30 4.85
CA CYS A 153 -6.89 3.96 3.99
C CYS A 153 -5.71 3.06 3.65
N ASN A 154 -5.19 2.31 4.60
CA ASN A 154 -4.11 1.33 4.42
C ASN A 154 -4.52 0.20 3.48
N THR A 155 -5.74 -0.34 3.66
CA THR A 155 -6.29 -1.37 2.78
C THR A 155 -6.50 -0.85 1.37
N PHE A 156 -6.99 0.39 1.24
CA PHE A 156 -7.16 1.05 -0.06
C PHE A 156 -5.81 1.30 -0.74
N GLY A 157 -4.78 1.70 0.00
CA GLY A 157 -3.41 1.81 -0.50
C GLY A 157 -2.88 0.48 -1.05
N THR A 158 -3.11 -0.62 -0.31
CA THR A 158 -2.76 -1.97 -0.79
C THR A 158 -3.51 -2.33 -2.08
N LEU A 159 -4.81 -2.04 -2.16
CA LEU A 159 -5.63 -2.27 -3.35
C LEU A 159 -5.08 -1.51 -4.56
N LEU A 160 -4.80 -0.22 -4.41
CA LEU A 160 -4.19 0.60 -5.47
C LEU A 160 -2.83 0.03 -5.92
N GLY A 161 -2.02 -0.47 -4.97
CA GLY A 161 -0.75 -1.12 -5.26
C GLY A 161 -0.89 -2.44 -6.06
N VAL A 162 -1.98 -3.20 -5.87
CA VAL A 162 -2.23 -4.44 -6.62
C VAL A 162 -2.68 -4.17 -8.06
N MET A 163 -3.27 -3.00 -8.35
CA MET A 163 -3.82 -2.66 -9.67
C MET A 163 -2.82 -2.82 -10.84
N PRO A 164 -1.56 -2.39 -10.76
CA PRO A 164 -0.59 -2.59 -11.84
C PRO A 164 -0.45 -4.06 -12.25
N ASN A 165 -0.40 -4.98 -11.27
CA ASN A 165 -0.35 -6.41 -11.55
C ASN A 165 -1.64 -6.93 -12.22
N MET A 166 -2.79 -6.41 -11.81
CA MET A 166 -4.07 -6.73 -12.46
C MET A 166 -4.09 -6.29 -13.92
N LEU A 167 -3.69 -5.04 -14.18
CA LEU A 167 -3.64 -4.45 -15.53
C LEU A 167 -2.63 -5.18 -16.43
N ALA A 168 -1.41 -5.43 -15.94
CA ALA A 168 -0.39 -6.15 -16.69
C ALA A 168 -0.85 -7.56 -17.08
N ASN A 169 -1.53 -8.27 -16.18
CA ASN A 169 -2.10 -9.59 -16.47
C ASN A 169 -3.24 -9.53 -17.50
N TYR A 170 -4.08 -8.50 -17.43
CA TYR A 170 -5.15 -8.29 -18.41
C TYR A 170 -4.59 -8.06 -19.82
N LEU A 171 -3.63 -7.12 -19.95
CA LEU A 171 -2.95 -6.80 -21.20
C LEU A 171 -2.17 -8.01 -21.77
N GLY A 172 -1.53 -8.79 -20.89
CA GLY A 172 -0.81 -10.00 -21.28
C GLY A 172 -1.69 -11.13 -21.82
N LYS A 173 -2.96 -11.21 -21.40
CA LYS A 173 -3.93 -12.15 -21.96
C LYS A 173 -4.38 -11.75 -23.37
N GLN A 174 -4.63 -10.47 -23.61
CA GLN A 174 -5.03 -9.98 -24.93
C GLN A 174 -3.94 -10.22 -26.01
N ARG A 175 -2.68 -10.22 -25.62
CA ARG A 175 -1.55 -10.48 -26.54
C ARG A 175 -1.44 -11.94 -26.99
N LYS A 176 -2.12 -12.87 -26.31
CA LYS A 176 -2.08 -14.32 -26.61
C LYS A 176 -3.28 -14.82 -27.41
N CYS A 177 -4.28 -13.98 -27.60
CA CYS A 177 -5.40 -14.17 -28.52
C CYS A 177 -5.09 -13.54 -29.87
#